data_dd88e2f0c5074ecf5c0f7d8df07ad578
#
_entry.id   dd88e2f0c5074ecf5c0f7d8df07ad578
#
_cell.length_a   1.000
_cell.length_b   1.000
_cell.length_c   1.000
_cell.angle_alpha   90.00
_cell.angle_beta   90.00
_cell.angle_gamma   90.00
#
_symmetry.space_group_name_H-M   'P 1'
#
loop_
_entity.id
_entity.type
_entity.pdbx_description
1 polymer ?
#
loop_
_entity_poly.entity_id
_entity_poly.type
_entity_poly.pdbx_seq_one_letter_code
_entity_poly.pdbx_strand_id
1 'polypeptide(L)'
;MILSPLSAAILATLLMYLLTALGAALVFPLRRFHPSMMNLLMALGAGIMLAASYFSLLAPALTSAHSLRQSPLLMCSGGFLLGGLLVLLADALLSRRMRRTPLSDVRRRTVLLIGSITLHNIPEGLAVGCAFGALASPGGAAWHSAWMLAIGIALQNF
;
A
#
# COMPACT_ATOMS: atom_id res chain seq x y z
N MET A 1 -7.57 -21.47 -17.91
CA MET A 1 -8.36 -20.22 -17.98
C MET A 1 -7.45 -19.11 -17.54
N ILE A 2 -6.94 -18.28 -18.46
CA ILE A 2 -6.02 -17.20 -18.15
C ILE A 2 -6.88 -16.04 -17.63
N LEU A 3 -6.69 -15.66 -16.37
CA LEU A 3 -7.35 -14.50 -15.78
C LEU A 3 -7.02 -13.23 -16.58
N SER A 4 -8.01 -12.39 -16.85
CA SER A 4 -7.71 -11.07 -17.41
C SER A 4 -6.97 -10.21 -16.35
N PRO A 5 -6.17 -9.22 -16.75
CA PRO A 5 -5.50 -8.31 -15.80
C PRO A 5 -6.48 -7.66 -14.80
N LEU A 6 -7.66 -7.30 -15.27
CA LEU A 6 -8.70 -6.71 -14.42
C LEU A 6 -9.24 -7.69 -13.39
N SER A 7 -9.57 -8.92 -13.80
CA SER A 7 -10.06 -9.94 -12.86
C SER A 7 -9.00 -10.34 -11.84
N ALA A 8 -7.73 -10.36 -12.23
CA ALA A 8 -6.62 -10.62 -11.33
C ALA A 8 -6.42 -9.47 -10.33
N ALA A 9 -6.54 -8.21 -10.76
CA ALA A 9 -6.49 -7.05 -9.88
C ALA A 9 -7.61 -7.08 -8.83
N ILE A 10 -8.84 -7.40 -9.26
CA ILE A 10 -9.99 -7.54 -8.35
C ILE A 10 -9.76 -8.66 -7.35
N LEU A 11 -9.27 -9.81 -7.80
CA LEU A 11 -8.97 -10.94 -6.91
C LEU A 11 -7.86 -10.59 -5.90
N ALA A 12 -6.82 -9.90 -6.35
CA ALA A 12 -5.72 -9.46 -5.52
C ALA A 12 -6.18 -8.46 -4.44
N THR A 13 -6.99 -7.46 -4.81
CA THR A 13 -7.54 -6.49 -3.84
C THR A 13 -8.51 -7.14 -2.86
N LEU A 14 -9.30 -8.12 -3.29
CA LEU A 14 -10.16 -8.90 -2.41
C LEU A 14 -9.33 -9.72 -1.41
N LEU A 15 -8.25 -10.35 -1.85
CA LEU A 15 -7.33 -11.08 -0.99
C LEU A 15 -6.70 -10.15 0.06
N MET A 16 -6.24 -8.96 -0.33
CA MET A 16 -5.72 -7.94 0.58
C MET A 16 -6.75 -7.58 1.65
N TYR A 17 -7.98 -7.29 1.23
CA TYR A 17 -9.08 -6.97 2.16
C TYR A 17 -9.35 -8.13 3.14
N LEU A 18 -9.40 -9.36 2.66
CA LEU A 18 -9.65 -10.52 3.51
C LEU A 18 -8.53 -10.74 4.53
N LEU A 19 -7.27 -10.59 4.14
CA LEU A 19 -6.15 -10.70 5.08
C LEU A 19 -6.17 -9.58 6.13
N THR A 20 -6.45 -8.35 5.75
CA THR A 20 -6.62 -7.24 6.69
C THR A 20 -7.76 -7.51 7.67
N ALA A 21 -8.90 -8.00 7.17
CA ALA A 21 -10.04 -8.35 8.02
C ALA A 21 -9.71 -9.51 8.99
N LEU A 22 -8.95 -10.51 8.52
CA LEU A 22 -8.47 -11.61 9.36
C LEU A 22 -7.51 -11.12 10.44
N GLY A 23 -6.53 -10.25 10.09
CA GLY A 23 -5.63 -9.63 11.05
C GLY A 23 -6.39 -8.85 12.13
N ALA A 24 -7.37 -8.04 11.72
CA ALA A 24 -8.23 -7.33 12.65
C ALA A 24 -9.05 -8.28 13.55
N ALA A 25 -9.54 -9.40 12.99
CA ALA A 25 -10.31 -10.39 13.75
C ALA A 25 -9.46 -11.11 14.81
N LEU A 26 -8.16 -11.29 14.57
CA LEU A 26 -7.26 -11.91 15.54
C LEU A 26 -7.09 -11.09 16.84
N VAL A 27 -7.39 -9.82 16.81
CA VAL A 27 -7.36 -8.96 18.02
C VAL A 27 -8.39 -9.44 19.06
N PHE A 28 -9.51 -10.02 18.65
CA PHE A 28 -10.56 -10.47 19.58
C PHE A 28 -10.11 -11.61 20.50
N PRO A 29 -9.50 -12.70 20.02
CA PRO A 29 -9.00 -13.77 20.88
C PRO A 29 -7.68 -13.41 21.56
N LEU A 30 -6.83 -12.58 20.93
CA LEU A 30 -5.50 -12.22 21.39
C LEU A 30 -5.51 -10.88 22.14
N ARG A 31 -6.26 -10.80 23.22
CA ARG A 31 -6.47 -9.57 23.99
C ARG A 31 -5.22 -8.98 24.68
N ARG A 32 -4.12 -9.71 24.72
CA ARG A 32 -2.86 -9.27 25.36
C ARG A 32 -1.66 -9.65 24.50
N PHE A 33 -1.23 -8.72 23.66
CA PHE A 33 0.08 -8.84 23.01
C PHE A 33 1.17 -8.30 23.95
N HIS A 34 2.26 -9.05 24.06
CA HIS A 34 3.45 -8.55 24.72
C HIS A 34 4.03 -7.41 23.88
N PRO A 35 4.49 -6.27 24.47
CA PRO A 35 5.02 -5.13 23.74
C PRO A 35 6.13 -5.49 22.73
N SER A 36 7.00 -6.45 23.08
CA SER A 36 8.06 -6.92 22.19
C SER A 36 7.53 -7.60 20.93
N MET A 37 6.43 -8.35 21.03
CA MET A 37 5.77 -8.97 19.87
C MET A 37 5.19 -7.91 18.95
N MET A 38 4.56 -6.88 19.51
CA MET A 38 4.01 -5.77 18.75
C MET A 38 5.11 -5.04 17.97
N ASN A 39 6.24 -4.73 18.64
CA ASN A 39 7.39 -4.09 17.99
C ASN A 39 7.98 -4.96 16.86
N LEU A 40 8.04 -6.28 17.07
CA LEU A 40 8.52 -7.22 16.05
C LEU A 40 7.59 -7.24 14.82
N LEU A 41 6.28 -7.32 15.03
CA LEU A 41 5.30 -7.30 13.94
C LEU A 41 5.34 -5.99 13.16
N MET A 42 5.45 -4.85 13.85
CA MET A 42 5.59 -3.54 13.20
C MET A 42 6.89 -3.43 12.39
N ALA A 43 8.00 -3.93 12.92
CA ALA A 43 9.28 -3.94 12.22
C ALA A 43 9.25 -4.86 10.99
N LEU A 44 8.60 -6.01 11.10
CA LEU A 44 8.40 -6.94 9.98
C LEU A 44 7.55 -6.30 8.88
N GLY A 45 6.42 -5.68 9.23
CA GLY A 45 5.57 -4.94 8.29
C GLY A 45 6.33 -3.83 7.57
N ALA A 46 7.10 -3.02 8.30
CA ALA A 46 7.93 -1.98 7.71
C ALA A 46 9.00 -2.55 6.75
N GLY A 47 9.61 -3.68 7.08
CA GLY A 47 10.56 -4.37 6.21
C GLY A 47 9.92 -4.87 4.92
N ILE A 48 8.72 -5.46 5.01
CA ILE A 48 7.94 -5.91 3.84
C ILE A 48 7.58 -4.72 2.95
N MET A 49 7.15 -3.59 3.54
CA MET A 49 6.85 -2.36 2.78
C MET A 49 8.06 -1.86 2.00
N LEU A 50 9.22 -1.77 2.62
CA LEU A 50 10.45 -1.32 1.97
C LEU A 50 10.86 -2.27 0.83
N ALA A 51 10.80 -3.57 1.06
CA ALA A 51 11.09 -4.57 0.04
C ALA A 51 10.12 -4.49 -1.14
N ALA A 52 8.81 -4.42 -0.87
CA ALA A 52 7.79 -4.30 -1.91
C ALA A 52 7.94 -2.99 -2.71
N SER A 53 8.21 -1.87 -2.06
CA SER A 53 8.43 -0.58 -2.72
C SER A 53 9.63 -0.63 -3.67
N TYR A 54 10.71 -1.27 -3.27
CA TYR A 54 11.89 -1.37 -4.12
C TYR A 54 11.71 -2.41 -5.23
N PHE A 55 11.46 -3.68 -4.89
CA PHE A 55 11.48 -4.78 -5.85
C PHE A 55 10.26 -4.82 -6.77
N SER A 56 9.10 -4.43 -6.26
CA SER A 56 7.85 -4.56 -7.01
C SER A 56 7.38 -3.27 -7.68
N LEU A 57 7.87 -2.10 -7.26
CA LEU A 57 7.49 -0.80 -7.83
C LEU A 57 8.68 -0.08 -8.46
N LEU A 58 9.73 0.21 -7.69
CA LEU A 58 10.82 1.06 -8.15
C LEU A 58 11.67 0.38 -9.22
N ALA A 59 12.07 -0.88 -9.02
CA ALA A 59 12.89 -1.61 -9.97
C ALA A 59 12.19 -1.82 -11.34
N PRO A 60 10.92 -2.25 -11.41
CA PRO A 60 10.18 -2.29 -12.67
C PRO A 60 9.98 -0.91 -13.31
N ALA A 61 9.75 0.14 -12.50
CA ALA A 61 9.59 1.50 -13.01
C ALA A 61 10.88 2.02 -13.68
N LEU A 62 12.04 1.75 -13.09
CA LEU A 62 13.35 2.08 -13.68
C LEU A 62 13.53 1.40 -15.03
N THR A 63 13.19 0.10 -15.13
CA THR A 63 13.30 -0.67 -16.37
C THR A 63 12.35 -0.12 -17.43
N SER A 64 11.11 0.19 -17.05
CA SER A 64 10.11 0.76 -17.95
C SER A 64 10.50 2.16 -18.45
N ALA A 65 11.06 3.01 -17.59
CA ALA A 65 11.55 4.33 -17.98
C ALA A 65 12.67 4.24 -19.02
N HIS A 66 13.58 3.26 -18.89
CA HIS A 66 14.60 2.99 -19.89
C HIS A 66 14.00 2.59 -21.24
N SER A 67 13.02 1.70 -21.25
CA SER A 67 12.37 1.25 -22.48
C SER A 67 11.60 2.36 -23.20
N LEU A 68 11.06 3.33 -22.44
CA LEU A 68 10.35 4.48 -22.96
C LEU A 68 11.26 5.66 -23.33
N ARG A 69 12.60 5.49 -23.26
CA ARG A 69 13.59 6.54 -23.49
C ARG A 69 13.39 7.79 -22.61
N GLN A 70 12.78 7.62 -21.45
CA GLN A 70 12.64 8.65 -20.44
C GLN A 70 13.86 8.62 -19.51
N SER A 71 14.12 9.73 -18.80
CA SER A 71 15.14 9.74 -17.76
C SER A 71 14.66 8.93 -16.54
N PRO A 72 15.22 7.75 -16.25
CA PRO A 72 14.76 6.92 -15.13
C PRO A 72 14.89 7.63 -13.80
N LEU A 73 15.95 8.44 -13.64
CA LEU A 73 16.18 9.19 -12.42
C LEU A 73 15.08 10.22 -12.16
N LEU A 74 14.73 11.02 -13.18
CA LEU A 74 13.69 12.04 -13.02
C LEU A 74 12.31 11.44 -12.82
N MET A 75 11.97 10.39 -13.57
CA MET A 75 10.65 9.74 -13.45
C MET A 75 10.47 9.06 -12.09
N CYS A 76 11.44 8.26 -11.65
CA CYS A 76 11.32 7.51 -10.41
C CYS A 76 11.48 8.42 -9.18
N SER A 77 12.46 9.34 -9.16
CA SER A 77 12.59 10.26 -8.04
C SER A 77 11.45 11.27 -7.97
N GLY A 78 11.01 11.80 -9.11
CA GLY A 78 9.85 12.68 -9.18
C GLY A 78 8.57 12.02 -8.70
N GLY A 79 8.29 10.81 -9.17
CA GLY A 79 7.14 10.01 -8.74
C GLY A 79 7.19 9.70 -7.24
N PHE A 80 8.35 9.31 -6.71
CA PHE A 80 8.53 9.01 -5.30
C PHE A 80 8.32 10.26 -4.42
N LEU A 81 8.93 11.39 -4.78
CA LEU A 81 8.76 12.65 -4.04
C LEU A 81 7.34 13.18 -4.11
N LEU A 82 6.71 13.16 -5.28
CA LEU A 82 5.32 13.60 -5.45
C LEU A 82 4.35 12.69 -4.68
N GLY A 83 4.53 11.38 -4.74
CA GLY A 83 3.72 10.43 -3.97
C GLY A 83 3.85 10.66 -2.47
N GLY A 84 5.07 10.80 -1.96
CA GLY A 84 5.32 11.11 -0.56
C GLY A 84 4.71 12.44 -0.12
N LEU A 85 4.87 13.49 -0.95
CA LEU A 85 4.28 14.81 -0.68
C LEU A 85 2.75 14.76 -0.65
N LEU A 86 2.12 14.04 -1.58
CA LEU A 86 0.67 13.89 -1.61
C LEU A 86 0.13 13.21 -0.34
N VAL A 87 0.79 12.15 0.12
CA VAL A 87 0.40 11.46 1.36
C VAL A 87 0.57 12.37 2.57
N LEU A 88 1.69 13.08 2.67
CA LEU A 88 1.95 14.05 3.76
C LEU A 88 0.92 15.19 3.77
N LEU A 89 0.58 15.72 2.61
CA LEU A 89 -0.44 16.77 2.50
C LEU A 89 -1.82 16.25 2.88
N ALA A 90 -2.20 15.06 2.43
CA ALA A 90 -3.48 14.45 2.77
C ALA A 90 -3.61 14.22 4.28
N ASP A 91 -2.57 13.68 4.94
CA ASP A 91 -2.55 13.48 6.39
C ASP A 91 -2.59 14.82 7.15
N ALA A 92 -1.82 15.81 6.72
CA ALA A 92 -1.84 17.15 7.31
C ALA A 92 -3.22 17.84 7.18
N LEU A 93 -3.88 17.70 6.03
CA LEU A 93 -5.22 18.24 5.81
C LEU A 93 -6.26 17.53 6.69
N LEU A 94 -6.21 16.19 6.76
CA LEU A 94 -7.08 15.41 7.65
C LEU A 94 -6.91 15.83 9.09
N SER A 95 -5.68 15.90 9.56
CA SER A 95 -5.33 16.29 10.94
C SER A 95 -5.80 17.71 11.26
N ARG A 96 -5.61 18.68 10.33
CA ARG A 96 -6.09 20.06 10.51
C ARG A 96 -7.61 20.14 10.56
N ARG A 97 -8.30 19.40 9.70
CA ARG A 97 -9.77 19.36 9.67
C ARG A 97 -10.33 18.78 10.96
N MET A 98 -9.75 17.70 11.46
CA MET A 98 -10.18 17.05 12.70
C MET A 98 -9.92 17.91 13.96
N ARG A 99 -8.88 18.73 13.98
CA ARG A 99 -8.64 19.68 15.08
C ARG A 99 -9.72 20.76 15.19
N ARG A 100 -10.35 21.12 14.08
CA ARG A 100 -11.41 22.16 14.03
C ARG A 100 -12.81 21.61 14.28
N THR A 101 -12.99 20.29 14.29
CA THR A 101 -14.28 19.66 14.50
C THR A 101 -14.53 19.44 15.99
N PRO A 102 -15.69 19.83 16.55
CA PRO A 102 -16.02 19.66 17.96
C PRO A 102 -16.35 18.18 18.24
N LEU A 103 -15.32 17.37 18.40
CA LEU A 103 -15.42 15.94 18.73
C LEU A 103 -14.79 15.70 20.11
N SER A 104 -15.33 14.71 20.83
CA SER A 104 -14.66 14.22 22.04
C SER A 104 -13.29 13.64 21.67
N ASP A 105 -12.32 13.67 22.59
CA ASP A 105 -10.94 13.21 22.33
C ASP A 105 -10.89 11.76 21.87
N VAL A 106 -11.76 10.89 22.39
CA VAL A 106 -11.86 9.49 21.96
C VAL A 106 -12.30 9.40 20.49
N ARG A 107 -13.37 10.10 20.12
CA ARG A 107 -13.85 10.12 18.73
C ARG A 107 -12.83 10.70 17.77
N ARG A 108 -12.14 11.78 18.18
CA ARG A 108 -11.09 12.40 17.37
C ARG A 108 -9.97 11.42 17.07
N ARG A 109 -9.47 10.71 18.09
CA ARG A 109 -8.42 9.68 17.93
C ARG A 109 -8.88 8.56 17.01
N THR A 110 -10.10 8.07 17.18
CA THR A 110 -10.66 7.00 16.33
C THR A 110 -10.77 7.45 14.87
N VAL A 111 -11.32 8.64 14.61
CA VAL A 111 -11.47 9.17 13.23
C VAL A 111 -10.11 9.44 12.59
N LEU A 112 -9.14 9.97 13.32
CA LEU A 112 -7.78 10.17 12.82
C LEU A 112 -7.12 8.83 12.49
N LEU A 113 -7.25 7.83 13.34
CA LEU A 113 -6.69 6.50 13.10
C LEU A 113 -7.30 5.86 11.84
N ILE A 114 -8.63 5.81 11.77
CA ILE A 114 -9.33 5.23 10.61
C ILE A 114 -8.99 6.02 9.34
N GLY A 115 -9.00 7.35 9.41
CA GLY A 115 -8.69 8.21 8.28
C GLY A 115 -7.26 8.04 7.78
N SER A 116 -6.28 7.94 8.69
CA SER A 116 -4.88 7.71 8.35
C SER A 116 -4.69 6.34 7.68
N ILE A 117 -5.27 5.27 8.23
CA ILE A 117 -5.22 3.93 7.63
C ILE A 117 -5.86 3.95 6.23
N THR A 118 -7.00 4.61 6.07
CA THR A 118 -7.66 4.73 4.76
C THR A 118 -6.79 5.47 3.75
N LEU A 119 -6.14 6.57 4.16
CA LEU A 119 -5.23 7.34 3.30
C LEU A 119 -4.02 6.52 2.85
N HIS A 120 -3.47 5.65 3.70
CA HIS A 120 -2.37 4.76 3.32
C HIS A 120 -2.82 3.66 2.34
N ASN A 121 -4.03 3.15 2.48
CA ASN A 121 -4.57 2.10 1.60
C ASN A 121 -4.86 2.60 0.17
N ILE A 122 -5.05 3.92 -0.05
CA ILE A 122 -5.25 4.48 -1.39
C ILE A 122 -4.01 4.29 -2.29
N PRO A 123 -2.79 4.71 -1.90
CA PRO A 123 -1.58 4.43 -2.67
C PRO A 123 -1.32 2.95 -2.90
N GLU A 124 -1.60 2.10 -1.91
CA GLU A 124 -1.45 0.64 -2.03
C GLU A 124 -2.38 0.06 -3.10
N GLY A 125 -3.65 0.43 -3.09
CA GLY A 125 -4.61 0.04 -4.10
C GLY A 125 -4.23 0.53 -5.51
N LEU A 126 -3.74 1.77 -5.63
CA LEU A 126 -3.23 2.33 -6.87
C LEU A 126 -2.00 1.54 -7.37
N ALA A 127 -1.06 1.19 -6.49
CA ALA A 127 0.12 0.42 -6.84
C ALA A 127 -0.24 -0.96 -7.41
N VAL A 128 -1.19 -1.67 -6.77
CA VAL A 128 -1.70 -2.95 -7.25
C VAL A 128 -2.42 -2.77 -8.60
N GLY A 129 -3.29 -1.77 -8.71
CA GLY A 129 -4.00 -1.46 -9.95
C GLY A 129 -3.05 -1.17 -11.11
N CYS A 130 -2.00 -0.36 -10.88
CA CYS A 130 -0.97 -0.07 -11.87
C CYS A 130 -0.17 -1.32 -12.25
N ALA A 131 0.22 -2.17 -11.28
CA ALA A 131 0.98 -3.38 -11.55
C ALA A 131 0.21 -4.36 -12.43
N PHE A 132 -1.07 -4.60 -12.17
CA PHE A 132 -1.91 -5.44 -13.01
C PHE A 132 -2.31 -4.76 -14.32
N GLY A 133 -2.51 -3.44 -14.34
CA GLY A 133 -2.77 -2.68 -15.56
C GLY A 133 -1.62 -2.72 -16.54
N ALA A 134 -0.38 -2.69 -16.06
CA ALA A 134 0.83 -2.78 -16.87
C ALA A 134 0.97 -4.14 -17.63
N LEU A 135 0.30 -5.19 -17.16
CA LEU A 135 0.27 -6.50 -17.86
C LEU A 135 -0.44 -6.45 -19.21
N ALA A 136 -1.29 -5.46 -19.44
CA ALA A 136 -1.99 -5.26 -20.71
C ALA A 136 -1.10 -4.61 -21.79
N SER A 137 0.08 -4.10 -21.43
CA SER A 137 1.00 -3.40 -22.33
C SER A 137 2.09 -4.32 -22.84
N PRO A 138 2.49 -4.21 -24.14
CA PRO A 138 3.66 -4.94 -24.67
C PRO A 138 4.92 -4.57 -23.88
N GLY A 139 5.63 -5.56 -23.34
CA GLY A 139 6.80 -5.33 -22.48
C GLY A 139 6.48 -4.91 -21.05
N GLY A 140 5.22 -5.01 -20.62
CA GLY A 140 4.78 -4.72 -19.26
C GLY A 140 5.36 -5.67 -18.21
N ALA A 141 5.04 -5.38 -16.94
CA ALA A 141 5.50 -6.18 -15.81
C ALA A 141 5.07 -7.65 -15.93
N ALA A 142 5.91 -8.55 -15.43
CA ALA A 142 5.55 -9.97 -15.41
C ALA A 142 4.42 -10.23 -14.40
N TRP A 143 3.52 -11.17 -14.70
CA TRP A 143 2.47 -11.63 -13.79
C TRP A 143 2.98 -11.93 -12.38
N HIS A 144 4.14 -12.56 -12.30
CA HIS A 144 4.80 -12.86 -11.05
C HIS A 144 5.05 -11.60 -10.20
N SER A 145 5.56 -10.52 -10.80
CA SER A 145 5.84 -9.26 -10.08
C SER A 145 4.57 -8.60 -9.54
N ALA A 146 3.48 -8.59 -10.31
CA ALA A 146 2.20 -8.04 -9.87
C ALA A 146 1.61 -8.82 -8.68
N TRP A 147 1.66 -10.15 -8.74
CA TRP A 147 1.22 -10.99 -7.62
C TRP A 147 2.12 -10.89 -6.39
N MET A 148 3.45 -10.81 -6.56
CA MET A 148 4.38 -10.62 -5.44
C MET A 148 4.13 -9.29 -4.72
N LEU A 149 3.84 -8.21 -5.48
CA LEU A 149 3.42 -6.94 -4.90
C LEU A 149 2.15 -7.09 -4.08
N ALA A 150 1.10 -7.67 -4.66
CA ALA A 150 -0.19 -7.83 -3.99
C ALA A 150 -0.10 -8.69 -2.71
N ILE A 151 0.65 -9.78 -2.77
CA ILE A 151 0.89 -10.66 -1.60
C ILE A 151 1.71 -9.92 -0.54
N GLY A 152 2.75 -9.18 -0.92
CA GLY A 152 3.55 -8.39 0.02
C GLY A 152 2.69 -7.36 0.76
N ILE A 153 1.85 -6.61 0.04
CA ILE A 153 0.93 -5.64 0.64
C ILE A 153 -0.13 -6.34 1.51
N ALA A 154 -0.65 -7.49 1.08
CA ALA A 154 -1.60 -8.25 1.87
C ALA A 154 -1.01 -8.74 3.20
N LEU A 155 0.25 -9.20 3.19
CA LEU A 155 0.95 -9.68 4.39
C LEU A 155 1.28 -8.55 5.37
N GLN A 156 1.64 -7.37 4.88
CA GLN A 156 1.94 -6.24 5.78
C GLN A 156 0.67 -5.64 6.42
N ASN A 157 -0.47 -5.78 5.76
CA ASN A 157 -1.76 -5.29 6.25
C ASN A 157 -2.45 -6.30 7.21
N PHE A 158 -1.90 -7.50 7.37
CA PHE A 158 -2.33 -8.53 8.33
C PHE A 158 -1.83 -8.20 9.75
#